data_1267046a3cfe810de4abfc003c9684d3
#
_entry.id   1267046a3cfe810de4abfc003c9684d3
#
_cell.length_a   1.000
_cell.length_b   1.000
_cell.length_c   1.000
_cell.angle_alpha   90.00
_cell.angle_beta   90.00
_cell.angle_gamma   90.00
#
_symmetry.space_group_name_H-M   'P 1'
#
loop_
_entity.id
_entity.type
_entity.pdbx_description
1 polymer ?
#
loop_
_entity_poly.entity_id
_entity_poly.type
_entity_poly.pdbx_seq_one_letter_code
_entity_poly.pdbx_strand_id
1 'polypeptide(L)'
;MNYEKIVLELFTRVKGLEERVEELEEKVSLKNDNTNSVLEESEVKITRNYSRQHVIDKLRENNLNVLVDKANRAMGSGIVIKDKNSGEILKCKFYHSKSHNDICPSGWHTVNEEELKLDIDIFIFNVEYQREFYTFMFTSNELKDFIKEKEKDQNQNYYFYFNIKDGKAFEYRDGEKEVTQYLNRWDIISKIV
;
A
#
# COMPACT_ATOMS: atom_id res chain seq x y z
N MET A 1 -32.94 7.74 2.55
CA MET A 1 -31.58 8.36 2.48
C MET A 1 -30.61 7.27 2.87
N ASN A 2 -29.67 6.89 2.01
CA ASN A 2 -28.80 5.73 2.26
C ASN A 2 -27.57 6.20 3.07
N TYR A 3 -27.61 5.99 4.39
CA TYR A 3 -26.55 6.41 5.30
C TYR A 3 -25.20 5.75 4.97
N GLU A 4 -25.18 4.50 4.52
CA GLU A 4 -23.97 3.80 4.11
C GLU A 4 -23.24 4.50 2.96
N LYS A 5 -23.99 5.02 1.98
CA LYS A 5 -23.42 5.76 0.86
C LYS A 5 -22.77 7.07 1.31
N ILE A 6 -23.41 7.77 2.26
CA ILE A 6 -22.87 9.03 2.82
C ILE A 6 -21.60 8.75 3.61
N VAL A 7 -21.59 7.69 4.41
CA VAL A 7 -20.44 7.28 5.21
C VAL A 7 -19.27 6.91 4.27
N LEU A 8 -19.51 6.15 3.21
CA LEU A 8 -18.48 5.78 2.23
C LEU A 8 -17.92 7.02 1.51
N GLU A 9 -18.76 7.96 1.12
CA GLU A 9 -18.31 9.21 0.49
C GLU A 9 -17.46 10.05 1.45
N LEU A 10 -17.87 10.15 2.72
CA LEU A 10 -17.10 10.85 3.75
C LEU A 10 -15.75 10.19 3.99
N PHE A 11 -15.70 8.87 4.08
CA PHE A 11 -14.43 8.15 4.23
C PHE A 11 -13.48 8.37 3.04
N THR A 12 -14.00 8.35 1.82
CA THR A 12 -13.19 8.63 0.62
C THR A 12 -12.63 10.06 0.64
N ARG A 13 -13.46 11.04 1.07
CA ARG A 13 -13.02 12.43 1.21
C ARG A 13 -11.99 12.63 2.32
N VAL A 14 -12.21 12.02 3.48
CA VAL A 14 -11.26 12.07 4.60
C VAL A 14 -9.92 11.49 4.18
N LYS A 15 -9.91 10.32 3.53
CA LYS A 15 -8.69 9.70 3.01
C LYS A 15 -7.95 10.59 2.00
N GLY A 16 -8.66 11.22 1.08
CA GLY A 16 -8.05 12.17 0.13
C GLY A 16 -7.47 13.42 0.81
N LEU A 17 -8.09 13.87 1.90
CA LEU A 17 -7.54 14.97 2.71
C LEU A 17 -6.31 14.54 3.51
N GLU A 18 -6.31 13.36 4.08
CA GLU A 18 -5.15 12.79 4.79
C GLU A 18 -3.95 12.65 3.85
N GLU A 19 -4.14 12.15 2.62
CA GLU A 19 -3.08 12.07 1.61
C GLU A 19 -2.51 13.46 1.25
N ARG A 20 -3.36 14.48 1.14
CA ARG A 20 -2.92 15.86 0.87
C ARG A 20 -2.20 16.49 2.05
N VAL A 21 -2.64 16.23 3.28
CA VAL A 21 -1.96 16.70 4.50
C VAL A 21 -0.57 16.05 4.57
N GLU A 22 -0.45 14.76 4.34
CA GLU A 22 0.83 14.05 4.30
C GLU A 22 1.79 14.64 3.24
N GLU A 23 1.29 14.94 2.03
CA GLU A 23 2.11 15.60 0.99
C GLU A 23 2.58 17.00 1.41
N LEU A 24 1.76 17.75 2.15
CA LEU A 24 2.12 19.07 2.66
C LEU A 24 3.11 18.98 3.81
N GLU A 25 2.92 18.05 4.74
CA GLU A 25 3.85 17.78 5.83
C GLU A 25 5.24 17.37 5.31
N GLU A 26 5.32 16.56 4.24
CA GLU A 26 6.58 16.24 3.56
C GLU A 26 7.29 17.50 3.00
N LYS A 27 6.53 18.35 2.33
CA LYS A 27 7.07 19.59 1.76
C LYS A 27 7.58 20.55 2.85
N VAL A 28 6.98 20.52 4.03
CA VAL A 28 7.41 21.32 5.18
C VAL A 28 8.65 20.70 5.84
N SER A 29 8.68 19.38 6.00
CA SER A 29 9.83 18.67 6.59
C SER A 29 11.10 18.85 5.76
N LEU A 30 11.01 18.78 4.43
CA LEU A 30 12.13 19.01 3.51
C LEU A 30 12.65 20.46 3.55
N LYS A 31 11.86 21.43 4.06
CA LYS A 31 12.30 22.81 4.24
C LYS A 31 12.95 23.07 5.60
N ASN A 32 12.68 22.22 6.61
CA ASN A 32 13.16 22.42 7.98
C ASN A 32 14.47 21.67 8.31
N ASP A 33 14.98 20.81 7.41
CA ASP A 33 16.26 20.11 7.62
C ASP A 33 17.50 21.01 7.63
N ASN A 34 17.33 22.33 7.56
CA ASN A 34 18.41 23.30 7.62
C ASN A 34 18.56 24.02 8.97
N THR A 35 17.87 23.64 10.04
CA THR A 35 18.06 24.24 11.38
C THR A 35 18.01 23.20 12.50
N ASN A 36 19.20 22.90 13.00
CA ASN A 36 19.62 22.41 14.34
C ASN A 36 18.63 21.69 15.28
N SER A 37 18.94 20.39 15.46
CA SER A 37 19.08 19.60 16.71
C SER A 37 18.55 20.19 18.02
N VAL A 38 17.52 19.53 18.58
CA VAL A 38 17.45 19.14 20.00
C VAL A 38 16.70 17.81 20.05
N LEU A 39 17.34 16.80 20.66
CA LEU A 39 16.82 15.45 20.85
C LEU A 39 15.74 15.46 21.95
N GLU A 40 14.50 15.57 21.56
CA GLU A 40 13.40 14.95 22.29
C GLU A 40 13.04 13.67 21.54
N GLU A 41 12.88 12.55 22.25
CA GLU A 41 12.31 11.32 21.71
C GLU A 41 10.84 11.59 21.30
N SER A 42 10.67 12.35 20.22
CA SER A 42 9.38 12.50 19.57
C SER A 42 9.00 11.15 18.99
N GLU A 43 7.87 10.62 19.39
CA GLU A 43 7.28 9.43 18.80
C GLU A 43 7.32 9.56 17.27
N VAL A 44 8.12 8.73 16.62
CA VAL A 44 8.24 8.73 15.14
C VAL A 44 6.85 8.48 14.57
N LYS A 45 6.25 9.50 13.99
CA LYS A 45 4.94 9.41 13.34
C LYS A 45 5.11 8.49 12.12
N ILE A 46 4.37 7.39 12.10
CA ILE A 46 4.38 6.50 10.94
C ILE A 46 3.58 7.16 9.83
N THR A 47 4.30 7.62 8.82
CA THR A 47 3.74 8.22 7.60
C THR A 47 3.70 7.20 6.47
N ARG A 48 2.95 7.51 5.40
CA ARG A 48 2.96 6.72 4.16
C ARG A 48 4.37 6.53 3.60
N ASN A 49 5.23 7.54 3.71
CA ASN A 49 6.63 7.46 3.27
C ASN A 49 7.46 6.51 4.12
N TYR A 50 7.30 6.56 5.44
CA TYR A 50 7.96 5.63 6.36
C TYR A 50 7.53 4.18 6.03
N SER A 51 6.23 3.97 5.87
CA SER A 51 5.64 2.68 5.48
C SER A 51 6.18 2.17 4.13
N ARG A 52 6.26 3.06 3.12
CA ARG A 52 6.84 2.73 1.81
C ARG A 52 8.33 2.40 1.91
N GLN A 53 9.08 3.14 2.71
CA GLN A 53 10.51 2.88 2.93
C GLN A 53 10.71 1.50 3.58
N HIS A 54 9.90 1.14 4.57
CA HIS A 54 9.92 -0.19 5.18
C HIS A 54 9.74 -1.31 4.12
N VAL A 55 8.79 -1.16 3.22
CA VAL A 55 8.57 -2.13 2.14
C VAL A 55 9.77 -2.20 1.19
N ILE A 56 10.37 -1.06 0.84
CA ILE A 56 11.58 -1.00 0.02
C ILE A 56 12.72 -1.78 0.69
N ASP A 57 12.93 -1.55 1.98
CA ASP A 57 14.01 -2.19 2.72
C ASP A 57 13.78 -3.71 2.84
N LYS A 58 12.55 -4.14 3.10
CA LYS A 58 12.18 -5.57 3.10
C LYS A 58 12.37 -6.24 1.73
N LEU A 59 12.02 -5.57 0.65
CA LEU A 59 12.25 -6.08 -0.70
C LEU A 59 13.74 -6.22 -1.00
N ARG A 60 14.58 -5.26 -0.57
CA ARG A 60 16.05 -5.32 -0.71
C ARG A 60 16.67 -6.46 0.10
N GLU A 61 16.22 -6.62 1.36
CA GLU A 61 16.70 -7.69 2.25
C GLU A 61 16.43 -9.09 1.67
N ASN A 62 15.28 -9.28 1.05
CA ASN A 62 14.85 -10.58 0.56
C ASN A 62 15.24 -10.87 -0.91
N ASN A 63 15.77 -9.88 -1.64
CA ASN A 63 16.09 -10.01 -3.07
C ASN A 63 17.43 -9.34 -3.40
N LEU A 64 18.52 -10.09 -3.31
CA LEU A 64 19.89 -9.55 -3.46
C LEU A 64 20.22 -9.05 -4.88
N ASN A 65 19.56 -9.59 -5.89
CA ASN A 65 19.83 -9.29 -7.30
C ASN A 65 19.04 -8.13 -7.87
N VAL A 66 18.33 -7.36 -7.04
CA VAL A 66 17.56 -6.20 -7.49
C VAL A 66 18.02 -4.90 -6.84
N LEU A 67 17.71 -3.79 -7.50
CA LEU A 67 17.70 -2.44 -6.93
C LEU A 67 16.24 -2.04 -6.72
N VAL A 68 15.91 -1.58 -5.54
CA VAL A 68 14.54 -1.17 -5.18
C VAL A 68 14.58 0.28 -4.72
N ASP A 69 13.79 1.14 -5.36
CA ASP A 69 13.74 2.57 -5.07
C ASP A 69 12.31 3.13 -5.15
N LYS A 70 12.12 4.34 -4.63
CA LYS A 70 10.89 5.09 -4.83
C LYS A 70 10.73 5.44 -6.31
N ALA A 71 9.55 5.22 -6.87
CA ALA A 71 9.23 5.68 -8.21
C ALA A 71 9.27 7.22 -8.27
N ASN A 72 9.72 7.78 -9.39
CA ASN A 72 9.63 9.21 -9.63
C ASN A 72 8.18 9.62 -9.93
N ARG A 73 7.89 10.93 -9.91
CA ARG A 73 6.53 11.44 -10.14
C ARG A 73 5.95 11.07 -11.50
N ALA A 74 6.78 10.96 -12.53
CA ALA A 74 6.36 10.61 -13.89
C ALA A 74 5.92 9.13 -13.98
N MET A 75 6.41 8.28 -13.07
CA MET A 75 6.06 6.85 -12.99
C MET A 75 4.88 6.57 -12.06
N GLY A 76 4.28 7.63 -11.47
CA GLY A 76 3.24 7.52 -10.46
C GLY A 76 3.81 7.32 -9.04
N SER A 77 2.96 7.40 -8.04
CA SER A 77 3.35 7.16 -6.65
C SER A 77 3.53 5.67 -6.39
N GLY A 78 4.76 5.20 -6.16
CA GLY A 78 4.99 3.78 -5.94
C GLY A 78 6.45 3.44 -5.69
N ILE A 79 6.77 2.21 -6.04
CA ILE A 79 8.10 1.61 -5.90
C ILE A 79 8.53 1.12 -7.28
N VAL A 80 9.81 1.20 -7.58
CA VAL A 80 10.44 0.67 -8.79
C VAL A 80 11.47 -0.37 -8.38
N ILE A 81 11.43 -1.50 -9.04
CA ILE A 81 12.38 -2.60 -8.86
C ILE A 81 13.11 -2.81 -10.19
N LYS A 82 14.44 -2.78 -10.14
CA LYS A 82 15.27 -3.05 -11.30
C LYS A 82 16.10 -4.31 -11.06
N ASP A 83 15.94 -5.32 -11.91
CA ASP A 83 16.82 -6.48 -11.91
C ASP A 83 18.22 -6.09 -12.37
N LYS A 84 19.26 -6.52 -11.62
CA LYS A 84 20.66 -6.18 -11.89
C LYS A 84 21.23 -6.95 -13.08
N ASN A 85 20.67 -8.13 -13.37
CA ASN A 85 21.18 -9.02 -14.40
C ASN A 85 20.55 -8.73 -15.76
N SER A 86 19.21 -8.69 -15.82
CA SER A 86 18.46 -8.44 -17.05
C SER A 86 18.32 -6.95 -17.37
N GLY A 87 18.38 -6.07 -16.34
CA GLY A 87 18.06 -4.66 -16.46
C GLY A 87 16.56 -4.37 -16.54
N GLU A 88 15.73 -5.39 -16.43
CA GLU A 88 14.26 -5.28 -16.43
C GLU A 88 13.78 -4.42 -15.27
N ILE A 89 12.72 -3.63 -15.52
CA ILE A 89 12.15 -2.70 -14.56
C ILE A 89 10.72 -3.11 -14.27
N LEU A 90 10.43 -3.48 -13.00
CA LEU A 90 9.09 -3.73 -12.51
C LEU A 90 8.55 -2.47 -11.81
N LYS A 91 7.32 -2.12 -12.12
CA LYS A 91 6.59 -0.97 -11.56
C LYS A 91 5.60 -1.47 -10.51
N CYS A 92 5.72 -0.94 -9.29
CA CYS A 92 4.86 -1.34 -8.20
C CYS A 92 3.97 -0.17 -7.75
N LYS A 93 2.67 -0.39 -7.69
CA LYS A 93 1.72 0.55 -7.09
C LYS A 93 1.66 0.30 -5.60
N PHE A 94 1.83 1.35 -4.80
CA PHE A 94 1.88 1.25 -3.34
C PHE A 94 0.70 1.95 -2.69
N TYR A 95 -0.02 1.23 -1.82
CA TYR A 95 -1.11 1.70 -0.99
C TYR A 95 -0.74 1.53 0.48
N HIS A 96 -1.14 2.50 1.29
CA HIS A 96 -0.94 2.47 2.74
C HIS A 96 -2.26 2.70 3.46
N SER A 97 -2.47 1.98 4.55
CA SER A 97 -3.57 2.17 5.48
C SER A 97 -3.08 1.97 6.90
N LYS A 98 -3.55 2.79 7.82
CA LYS A 98 -3.48 2.46 9.25
C LYS A 98 -4.59 1.48 9.57
N SER A 99 -4.35 0.62 10.55
CA SER A 99 -5.40 -0.23 11.09
C SER A 99 -6.53 0.63 11.66
N HIS A 100 -7.76 0.29 11.30
CA HIS A 100 -8.97 0.89 11.84
C HIS A 100 -9.57 0.05 12.98
N ASN A 101 -8.90 -1.04 13.36
CA ASN A 101 -9.31 -1.95 14.43
C ASN A 101 -8.17 -2.05 15.44
N ASP A 102 -8.51 -1.92 16.73
CA ASP A 102 -7.54 -1.99 17.84
C ASP A 102 -7.26 -3.43 18.30
N ILE A 103 -8.05 -4.40 17.83
CA ILE A 103 -7.97 -5.80 18.28
C ILE A 103 -7.06 -6.62 17.35
N CYS A 104 -7.09 -6.33 16.05
CA CYS A 104 -6.30 -7.05 15.04
C CYS A 104 -5.91 -6.12 13.89
N PRO A 105 -4.81 -6.43 13.16
CA PRO A 105 -4.44 -5.67 11.98
C PRO A 105 -5.58 -5.68 10.96
N SER A 106 -6.06 -4.49 10.57
CA SER A 106 -7.22 -4.34 9.71
C SER A 106 -7.06 -3.10 8.81
N GLY A 107 -6.85 -3.32 7.52
CA GLY A 107 -6.58 -2.27 6.55
C GLY A 107 -7.67 -2.11 5.52
N TRP A 108 -7.93 -0.85 5.15
CA TRP A 108 -8.85 -0.51 4.08
C TRP A 108 -8.10 0.16 2.93
N HIS A 109 -8.27 -0.39 1.73
CA HIS A 109 -7.67 0.16 0.52
C HIS A 109 -8.70 0.33 -0.59
N THR A 110 -8.44 1.30 -1.45
CA THR A 110 -9.26 1.59 -2.62
C THR A 110 -8.39 1.53 -3.87
N VAL A 111 -8.83 0.80 -4.88
CA VAL A 111 -8.19 0.71 -6.19
C VAL A 111 -9.19 1.18 -7.24
N ASN A 112 -8.83 2.20 -8.00
CA ASN A 112 -9.67 2.63 -9.12
C ASN A 112 -9.43 1.75 -10.35
N GLU A 113 -10.47 1.48 -11.13
CA GLU A 113 -10.37 0.65 -12.34
C GLU A 113 -9.34 1.18 -13.34
N GLU A 114 -9.16 2.50 -13.44
CA GLU A 114 -8.17 3.10 -14.32
C GLU A 114 -6.73 2.73 -13.91
N GLU A 115 -6.48 2.52 -12.61
CA GLU A 115 -5.17 2.09 -12.12
C GLU A 115 -4.81 0.67 -12.57
N LEU A 116 -5.81 -0.18 -12.81
CA LEU A 116 -5.61 -1.55 -13.32
C LEU A 116 -5.28 -1.59 -14.82
N LYS A 117 -5.53 -0.49 -15.54
CA LYS A 117 -5.18 -0.32 -16.96
C LYS A 117 -3.75 0.20 -17.14
N LEU A 118 -3.15 0.73 -16.06
CA LEU A 118 -1.76 1.17 -16.09
C LEU A 118 -0.82 -0.01 -16.23
N ASP A 119 0.36 0.26 -16.76
CA ASP A 119 1.48 -0.69 -16.86
C ASP A 119 2.14 -0.85 -15.47
N ILE A 120 1.47 -1.62 -14.61
CA ILE A 120 1.88 -1.95 -13.23
C ILE A 120 2.03 -3.45 -13.13
N ASP A 121 3.17 -3.90 -12.60
CA ASP A 121 3.50 -5.32 -12.45
C ASP A 121 3.04 -5.87 -11.11
N ILE A 122 3.17 -5.07 -10.04
CA ILE A 122 2.87 -5.48 -8.66
C ILE A 122 2.03 -4.41 -7.97
N PHE A 123 0.98 -4.85 -7.28
CA PHE A 123 0.17 -4.03 -6.39
C PHE A 123 0.50 -4.41 -4.94
N ILE A 124 0.90 -3.42 -4.15
CA ILE A 124 1.36 -3.58 -2.76
C ILE A 124 0.41 -2.83 -1.84
N PHE A 125 -0.28 -3.57 -0.96
CA PHE A 125 -1.16 -3.02 0.06
C PHE A 125 -0.52 -3.21 1.42
N ASN A 126 -0.20 -2.11 2.10
CA ASN A 126 0.48 -2.14 3.38
C ASN A 126 -0.45 -1.63 4.48
N VAL A 127 -0.61 -2.43 5.53
CA VAL A 127 -1.41 -2.12 6.72
C VAL A 127 -0.46 -1.89 7.89
N GLU A 128 -0.55 -0.73 8.52
CA GLU A 128 0.16 -0.42 9.76
C GLU A 128 -0.74 -0.71 10.95
N TYR A 129 -0.24 -1.50 11.91
CA TYR A 129 -0.89 -1.81 13.18
C TYR A 129 0.14 -1.89 14.29
N GLN A 130 0.00 -1.07 15.32
CA GLN A 130 0.89 -1.06 16.49
C GLN A 130 2.39 -0.98 16.12
N ARG A 131 2.73 -0.16 15.11
CA ARG A 131 4.07 0.00 14.53
C ARG A 131 4.62 -1.21 13.77
N GLU A 132 3.83 -2.25 13.59
CA GLU A 132 4.13 -3.38 12.71
C GLU A 132 3.46 -3.16 11.34
N PHE A 133 4.02 -3.82 10.32
CA PHE A 133 3.52 -3.74 8.96
C PHE A 133 3.13 -5.11 8.42
N TYR A 134 1.97 -5.16 7.83
CA TYR A 134 1.40 -6.31 7.17
C TYR A 134 1.21 -5.98 5.70
N THR A 135 2.00 -6.62 4.84
CA THR A 135 2.10 -6.23 3.43
C THR A 135 1.52 -7.32 2.53
N PHE A 136 0.48 -6.98 1.78
CA PHE A 136 -0.10 -7.86 0.78
C PHE A 136 0.45 -7.50 -0.60
N MET A 137 0.91 -8.51 -1.36
CA MET A 137 1.50 -8.31 -2.68
C MET A 137 0.82 -9.21 -3.71
N PHE A 138 0.27 -8.56 -4.73
CA PHE A 138 -0.36 -9.21 -5.88
C PHE A 138 0.41 -8.85 -7.15
N THR A 139 0.64 -9.80 -8.02
CA THR A 139 0.96 -9.47 -9.41
C THR A 139 -0.26 -8.83 -10.07
N SER A 140 -0.04 -8.10 -11.17
CA SER A 140 -1.15 -7.48 -11.92
C SER A 140 -2.21 -8.51 -12.34
N ASN A 141 -1.78 -9.70 -12.76
CA ASN A 141 -2.71 -10.77 -13.16
C ASN A 141 -3.49 -11.32 -11.97
N GLU A 142 -2.83 -11.59 -10.84
CA GLU A 142 -3.49 -12.07 -9.61
C GLU A 142 -4.52 -11.07 -9.11
N LEU A 143 -4.20 -9.77 -9.12
CA LEU A 143 -5.17 -8.75 -8.70
C LEU A 143 -6.34 -8.66 -9.67
N LYS A 144 -6.09 -8.69 -10.99
CA LYS A 144 -7.14 -8.70 -12.01
C LYS A 144 -8.06 -9.92 -11.89
N ASP A 145 -7.51 -11.06 -11.57
CA ASP A 145 -8.31 -12.27 -11.32
C ASP A 145 -9.11 -12.15 -10.02
N PHE A 146 -8.50 -11.62 -8.97
CA PHE A 146 -9.14 -11.43 -7.67
C PHE A 146 -10.36 -10.51 -7.75
N ILE A 147 -10.27 -9.40 -8.50
CA ILE A 147 -11.35 -8.41 -8.62
C ILE A 147 -12.52 -8.85 -9.51
N LYS A 148 -12.40 -9.94 -10.30
CA LYS A 148 -13.53 -10.46 -11.10
C LYS A 148 -14.76 -10.81 -10.27
N GLU A 149 -14.54 -11.14 -9.00
CA GLU A 149 -15.58 -11.49 -8.02
C GLU A 149 -15.95 -10.31 -7.11
N LYS A 150 -15.40 -9.10 -7.36
CA LYS A 150 -15.65 -7.92 -6.54
C LYS A 150 -16.63 -6.96 -7.20
N GLU A 151 -17.44 -6.34 -6.37
CA GLU A 151 -18.30 -5.26 -6.80
C GLU A 151 -17.52 -3.92 -6.79
N LYS A 152 -17.75 -3.12 -7.82
CA LYS A 152 -17.23 -1.75 -7.89
C LYS A 152 -18.31 -0.73 -7.61
N ASP A 153 -17.93 0.41 -7.07
CA ASP A 153 -18.85 1.53 -6.84
C ASP A 153 -19.16 2.31 -8.14
N GLN A 154 -19.96 3.34 -8.02
CA GLN A 154 -20.33 4.23 -9.15
C GLN A 154 -19.14 5.01 -9.72
N ASN A 155 -18.05 5.17 -8.93
CA ASN A 155 -16.81 5.84 -9.33
C ASN A 155 -15.77 4.86 -9.86
N GLN A 156 -16.15 3.62 -10.15
CA GLN A 156 -15.31 2.55 -10.63
C GLN A 156 -14.20 2.16 -9.64
N ASN A 157 -14.46 2.25 -8.34
CA ASN A 157 -13.52 1.85 -7.29
C ASN A 157 -13.85 0.45 -6.78
N TYR A 158 -12.79 -0.34 -6.59
CA TYR A 158 -12.80 -1.60 -5.84
C TYR A 158 -12.28 -1.31 -4.44
N TYR A 159 -12.95 -1.86 -3.43
CA TYR A 159 -12.58 -1.72 -2.03
C TYR A 159 -12.04 -3.03 -1.50
N PHE A 160 -11.00 -2.96 -0.66
CA PHE A 160 -10.37 -4.10 -0.02
C PHE A 160 -10.35 -3.89 1.49
N TYR A 161 -10.88 -4.88 2.23
CA TYR A 161 -10.82 -4.94 3.68
C TYR A 161 -9.96 -6.13 4.10
N PHE A 162 -8.69 -5.87 4.32
CA PHE A 162 -7.79 -6.90 4.82
C PHE A 162 -7.85 -6.97 6.34
N ASN A 163 -8.05 -8.16 6.88
CA ASN A 163 -7.98 -8.46 8.30
C ASN A 163 -7.04 -9.63 8.52
N ILE A 164 -6.24 -9.55 9.60
CA ILE A 164 -5.33 -10.63 10.00
C ILE A 164 -5.76 -11.14 11.36
N LYS A 165 -6.07 -12.42 11.42
CA LYS A 165 -6.52 -13.09 12.63
C LYS A 165 -5.91 -14.48 12.71
N ASP A 166 -5.37 -14.85 13.88
CA ASP A 166 -4.82 -16.18 14.17
C ASP A 166 -3.78 -16.64 13.11
N GLY A 167 -2.93 -15.71 12.64
CA GLY A 167 -1.90 -15.97 11.64
C GLY A 167 -2.40 -16.12 10.21
N LYS A 168 -3.69 -15.97 9.97
CA LYS A 168 -4.33 -15.98 8.65
C LYS A 168 -4.81 -14.61 8.26
N ALA A 169 -4.80 -14.33 6.96
CA ALA A 169 -5.29 -13.08 6.40
C ALA A 169 -6.53 -13.34 5.55
N PHE A 170 -7.51 -12.44 5.69
CA PHE A 170 -8.78 -12.50 4.99
C PHE A 170 -9.12 -11.16 4.36
N GLU A 171 -9.83 -11.18 3.25
CA GLU A 171 -10.51 -10.03 2.65
C GLU A 171 -12.01 -10.19 2.84
N TYR A 172 -12.69 -9.13 3.34
CA TYR A 172 -14.08 -9.23 3.83
C TYR A 172 -15.08 -8.35 3.06
N ARG A 173 -14.66 -7.52 2.11
CA ARG A 173 -15.56 -6.50 1.51
C ARG A 173 -16.74 -7.12 0.77
N ASP A 174 -16.51 -8.15 -0.01
CA ASP A 174 -17.52 -8.78 -0.87
C ASP A 174 -17.72 -10.26 -0.52
N GLY A 175 -17.49 -10.60 0.74
CA GLY A 175 -17.52 -11.96 1.29
C GLY A 175 -16.15 -12.34 1.88
N GLU A 176 -16.15 -13.32 2.78
CA GLU A 176 -14.89 -13.78 3.39
C GLU A 176 -14.07 -14.59 2.38
N LYS A 177 -12.85 -14.12 2.09
CA LYS A 177 -11.92 -14.79 1.19
C LYS A 177 -10.53 -14.83 1.83
N GLU A 178 -9.97 -16.03 1.99
CA GLU A 178 -8.61 -16.18 2.52
C GLU A 178 -7.58 -15.63 1.51
N VAL A 179 -6.68 -14.76 1.99
CA VAL A 179 -5.63 -14.07 1.22
C VAL A 179 -4.25 -14.23 1.85
N THR A 180 -4.08 -15.21 2.72
CA THR A 180 -2.83 -15.46 3.45
C THR A 180 -1.63 -15.66 2.50
N GLN A 181 -1.84 -16.24 1.32
CA GLN A 181 -0.80 -16.46 0.32
C GLN A 181 -0.21 -15.16 -0.27
N TYR A 182 -0.87 -14.03 -0.10
CA TYR A 182 -0.40 -12.71 -0.55
C TYR A 182 0.28 -11.92 0.57
N LEU A 183 0.15 -12.36 1.84
CA LEU A 183 0.70 -11.68 3.00
C LEU A 183 2.21 -11.87 3.10
N ASN A 184 2.94 -10.75 3.22
CA ASN A 184 4.41 -10.69 3.37
C ASN A 184 5.17 -11.52 2.33
N ARG A 185 4.68 -11.52 1.11
CA ARG A 185 5.20 -12.30 -0.03
C ARG A 185 6.43 -11.63 -0.64
N TRP A 186 7.50 -11.54 0.12
CA TRP A 186 8.73 -10.85 -0.28
C TRP A 186 9.48 -11.52 -1.45
N ASP A 187 9.18 -12.78 -1.74
CA ASP A 187 9.70 -13.57 -2.87
C ASP A 187 8.97 -13.31 -4.20
N ILE A 188 7.99 -12.40 -4.24
CA ILE A 188 7.14 -12.15 -5.42
C ILE A 188 7.95 -11.79 -6.66
N ILE A 189 9.09 -11.11 -6.50
CA ILE A 189 9.96 -10.70 -7.60
C ILE A 189 10.48 -11.92 -8.36
N SER A 190 10.92 -12.96 -7.67
CA SER A 190 11.45 -14.20 -8.27
C SER A 190 10.42 -15.00 -9.07
N LYS A 191 9.16 -14.60 -9.04
CA LYS A 191 8.06 -15.23 -9.79
C LYS A 191 7.71 -14.47 -11.08
N ILE A 192 8.32 -13.31 -11.26
CA ILE A 192 8.03 -12.40 -12.39
C ILE A 192 9.25 -12.28 -13.31
N VAL A 193 10.46 -12.28 -12.71
CA VAL A 193 11.75 -12.15 -13.42
C VAL A 193 12.35 -13.53 -13.71
#